data_26d178d588569e5542078ce68791b0a2
#
_entry.id   26d178d588569e5542078ce68791b0a2
#
_cell.length_a   1.000
_cell.length_b   1.000
_cell.length_c   1.000
_cell.angle_alpha   90.00
_cell.angle_beta   90.00
_cell.angle_gamma   90.00
#
_symmetry.space_group_name_H-M   'P 1'
#
loop_
_entity.id
_entity.type
_entity.pdbx_description
1 polymer ?
#
loop_
_entity_poly.entity_id
_entity_poly.type
_entity_poly.pdbx_seq_one_letter_code
_entity_poly.pdbx_strand_id
1 'polypeptide(L)'
;DTVVLTGVWTNVCVRSTATDALANAYRVITLSDGVHSKTQEMHEYGLNDLSIFTKVMTMDDYMEAVDKGEDPWIGGGDKENKVE
;
A
#
# COMPACT_ATOMS: atom_id res chain seq x y z
N ASP A 1 -0.39 6.31 -13.92
CA ASP A 1 0.56 6.68 -12.99
C ASP A 1 0.31 6.15 -11.59
N THR A 2 1.37 5.81 -10.94
CA THR A 2 1.31 5.05 -9.70
C THR A 2 1.96 5.83 -8.57
N VAL A 3 1.30 5.83 -7.41
CA VAL A 3 1.82 6.44 -6.18
C VAL A 3 2.12 5.31 -5.21
N VAL A 4 3.34 5.33 -4.67
CA VAL A 4 3.77 4.32 -3.69
C VAL A 4 3.88 5.01 -2.34
N LEU A 5 3.19 4.47 -1.34
CA LEU A 5 3.06 5.11 -0.03
C LEU A 5 3.98 4.46 1.00
N THR A 6 4.72 5.30 1.70
CA THR A 6 5.50 4.91 2.87
C THR A 6 5.30 5.96 3.95
N GLY A 7 5.82 5.67 5.14
CA GLY A 7 5.83 6.66 6.22
C GLY A 7 4.83 6.34 7.30
N VAL A 8 4.45 7.36 8.03
CA VAL A 8 3.56 7.25 9.18
C VAL A 8 2.50 8.35 9.10
N TRP A 9 1.37 8.13 9.61
CA TRP A 9 0.85 6.93 10.27
C TRP A 9 -0.11 6.25 9.32
N THR A 10 -0.12 4.93 9.32
CA THR A 10 -0.91 4.14 8.39
C THR A 10 -2.37 4.56 8.34
N ASN A 11 -2.96 4.79 9.50
CA ASN A 11 -4.38 5.07 9.59
C ASN A 11 -4.72 6.55 9.63
N VAL A 12 -3.75 7.42 9.42
CA VAL A 12 -3.99 8.87 9.45
C VAL A 12 -3.43 9.51 8.18
N CYS A 13 -2.16 9.92 8.20
CA CYS A 13 -1.58 10.68 7.09
C CYS A 13 -1.44 9.81 5.84
N VAL A 14 -1.04 8.56 6.01
CA VAL A 14 -0.91 7.66 4.86
C VAL A 14 -2.28 7.44 4.22
N ARG A 15 -3.29 7.22 5.05
CA ARG A 15 -4.64 7.03 4.54
C ARG A 15 -5.16 8.27 3.82
N SER A 16 -4.90 9.44 4.37
CA SER A 16 -5.33 10.69 3.73
C SER A 16 -4.68 10.85 2.36
N THR A 17 -3.38 10.60 2.28
CA THR A 17 -2.67 10.70 1.02
C THR A 17 -3.21 9.69 0.01
N ALA A 18 -3.49 8.47 0.48
CA ALA A 18 -4.04 7.44 -0.39
C ALA A 18 -5.39 7.87 -0.95
N THR A 19 -6.23 8.43 -0.10
CA THR A 19 -7.55 8.87 -0.53
C THR A 19 -7.46 9.97 -1.58
N ASP A 20 -6.57 10.93 -1.35
CA ASP A 20 -6.36 12.02 -2.29
C ASP A 20 -5.82 11.51 -3.62
N ALA A 21 -4.89 10.58 -3.59
CA ALA A 21 -4.32 10.02 -4.81
C ALA A 21 -5.40 9.28 -5.60
N LEU A 22 -6.22 8.50 -4.91
CA LEU A 22 -7.30 7.79 -5.58
C LEU A 22 -8.29 8.75 -6.22
N ALA A 23 -8.61 9.82 -5.52
CA ALA A 23 -9.52 10.82 -6.04
C ALA A 23 -8.98 11.50 -7.29
N ASN A 24 -7.67 11.52 -7.46
CA ASN A 24 -7.04 12.07 -8.65
C ASN A 24 -6.66 11.00 -9.66
N ALA A 25 -7.26 9.82 -9.55
CA ALA A 25 -7.15 8.73 -10.52
C ALA A 25 -5.76 8.10 -10.58
N TYR A 26 -4.99 8.19 -9.51
CA TYR A 26 -3.72 7.47 -9.43
C TYR A 26 -3.96 6.04 -8.97
N ARG A 27 -3.10 5.15 -9.42
CA ARG A 27 -3.02 3.82 -8.84
C ARG A 27 -2.18 3.93 -7.57
N VAL A 28 -2.66 3.34 -6.48
CA VAL A 28 -2.02 3.52 -5.19
C VAL A 28 -1.53 2.18 -4.66
N ILE A 29 -0.24 2.14 -4.33
CA ILE A 29 0.39 0.97 -3.73
C ILE A 29 0.81 1.36 -2.31
N THR A 30 0.40 0.56 -1.33
CA THR A 30 0.81 0.73 0.06
C THR A 30 1.81 -0.34 0.41
N LEU A 31 2.99 0.07 0.87
CA LEU A 31 4.02 -0.87 1.29
C LEU A 31 3.79 -1.22 2.76
N SER A 32 3.33 -2.45 2.99
CA SER A 32 2.87 -2.84 4.32
C SER A 32 3.95 -2.75 5.39
N ASP A 33 5.20 -2.97 4.99
CA ASP A 33 6.33 -2.84 5.92
C ASP A 33 7.06 -1.51 5.76
N GLY A 34 6.53 -0.62 4.93
CA GLY A 34 7.06 0.73 4.77
C GLY A 34 6.22 1.78 5.46
N VAL A 35 5.08 1.40 6.03
CA VAL A 35 4.22 2.30 6.79
C VAL A 35 4.07 1.76 8.20
N HIS A 36 3.66 2.63 9.12
CA HIS A 36 3.50 2.21 10.51
C HIS A 36 2.55 3.17 11.21
N SER A 37 2.00 2.73 12.33
CA SER A 37 1.14 3.56 13.15
C SER A 37 1.64 3.59 14.58
N LYS A 38 0.89 4.26 15.44
CA LYS A 38 1.27 4.42 16.83
C LYS A 38 1.35 3.07 17.54
N THR A 39 0.44 2.16 17.23
CA THR A 39 0.44 0.81 17.79
C THR A 39 0.32 -0.20 16.66
N GLN A 40 0.71 -1.44 16.95
CA GLN A 40 0.60 -2.50 15.96
C GLN A 40 -0.85 -2.74 15.57
N GLU A 41 -1.74 -2.63 16.54
CA GLU A 41 -3.17 -2.84 16.28
C GLU A 41 -3.71 -1.79 15.32
N MET A 42 -3.36 -0.53 15.55
CA MET A 42 -3.77 0.55 14.66
C MET A 42 -3.16 0.38 13.27
N HIS A 43 -1.94 -0.12 13.21
CA HIS A 43 -1.29 -0.35 11.93
C HIS A 43 -2.03 -1.41 11.12
N GLU A 44 -2.38 -2.52 11.76
CA GLU A 44 -3.08 -3.59 11.07
C GLU A 44 -4.47 -3.15 10.63
N TYR A 45 -5.15 -2.41 11.47
CA TYR A 45 -6.46 -1.88 11.15
C TYR A 45 -6.36 -0.94 9.95
N GLY A 46 -5.35 -0.06 9.96
CA GLY A 46 -5.15 0.86 8.86
C GLY A 46 -4.82 0.16 7.56
N LEU A 47 -3.98 -0.88 7.61
CA LEU A 47 -3.67 -1.64 6.41
C LEU A 47 -4.91 -2.34 5.85
N ASN A 48 -5.72 -2.88 6.73
CA ASN A 48 -6.96 -3.52 6.31
C ASN A 48 -7.85 -2.54 5.56
N ASP A 49 -7.96 -1.34 6.08
CA ASP A 49 -8.75 -0.30 5.48
C ASP A 49 -8.16 0.11 4.12
N LEU A 50 -6.85 0.28 4.06
CA LEU A 50 -6.17 0.67 2.82
C LEU A 50 -6.28 -0.40 1.75
N SER A 51 -6.37 -1.66 2.13
CA SER A 51 -6.44 -2.75 1.17
C SER A 51 -7.73 -2.74 0.36
N ILE A 52 -8.71 -1.99 0.81
CA ILE A 52 -9.98 -1.88 0.10
C ILE A 52 -9.80 -1.09 -1.20
N PHE A 53 -8.94 -0.08 -1.18
CA PHE A 53 -8.81 0.79 -2.34
C PHE A 53 -7.36 1.01 -2.79
N THR A 54 -6.39 0.38 -2.15
CA THR A 54 -5.00 0.39 -2.62
C THR A 54 -4.51 -1.03 -2.75
N LYS A 55 -3.41 -1.21 -3.45
CA LYS A 55 -2.77 -2.52 -3.52
C LYS A 55 -1.71 -2.58 -2.43
N VAL A 56 -1.91 -3.47 -1.47
CA VAL A 56 -1.00 -3.60 -0.33
C VAL A 56 0.01 -4.71 -0.62
N MET A 57 1.28 -4.40 -0.46
CA MET A 57 2.35 -5.38 -0.68
C MET A 57 3.54 -5.04 0.18
N THR A 58 4.43 -6.00 0.35
CA THR A 58 5.67 -5.75 1.08
C THR A 58 6.67 -5.06 0.18
N MET A 59 7.71 -4.45 0.80
CA MET A 59 8.77 -3.83 0.02
C MET A 59 9.49 -4.86 -0.83
N ASP A 60 9.68 -6.06 -0.30
CA ASP A 60 10.35 -7.11 -1.08
C ASP A 60 9.56 -7.47 -2.32
N ASP A 61 8.25 -7.60 -2.21
CA ASP A 61 7.42 -7.90 -3.36
C ASP A 61 7.46 -6.78 -4.39
N TYR A 62 7.44 -5.54 -3.91
CA TYR A 62 7.51 -4.39 -4.79
C TYR A 62 8.83 -4.36 -5.55
N MET A 63 9.93 -4.55 -4.83
CA MET A 63 11.25 -4.51 -5.44
C MET A 63 11.44 -5.65 -6.41
N GLU A 64 10.90 -6.82 -6.08
CA GLU A 64 11.00 -7.96 -7.00
C GLU A 64 10.29 -7.68 -8.31
N ALA A 65 9.12 -7.09 -8.24
CA ALA A 65 8.37 -6.75 -9.45
C ALA A 65 9.13 -5.74 -10.30
N VAL A 66 9.71 -4.73 -9.66
CA VAL A 66 10.49 -3.72 -10.37
C VAL A 66 11.71 -4.33 -11.02
N ASP A 67 12.41 -5.23 -10.32
CA ASP A 67 13.61 -5.88 -10.84
C ASP A 67 13.29 -6.72 -12.07
N LYS A 68 12.12 -7.34 -12.08
CA LYS A 68 11.71 -8.16 -13.22
C LYS A 68 11.15 -7.35 -14.38
N GLY A 69 11.02 -6.03 -14.19
CA GLY A 69 10.45 -5.19 -15.21
C GLY A 69 8.93 -5.27 -15.28
N GLU A 70 8.30 -5.83 -14.27
CA GLU A 70 6.86 -5.94 -14.21
C GLU A 70 6.25 -4.71 -13.56
N ASP A 71 4.98 -4.46 -13.89
CA ASP A 71 4.24 -3.40 -13.23
C ASP A 71 3.83 -3.90 -11.85
N PRO A 72 4.32 -3.29 -10.76
CA PRO A 72 3.97 -3.77 -9.42
C PRO A 72 2.48 -3.74 -9.14
N TRP A 73 1.77 -2.79 -9.73
CA TRP A 73 0.33 -2.69 -9.53
C TRP A 73 -0.39 -3.93 -10.05
N ILE A 74 0.10 -4.49 -11.16
CA ILE A 74 -0.57 -5.62 -11.80
C ILE A 74 -0.07 -6.94 -11.22
N GLY A 75 1.24 -7.11 -11.11
CA GLY A 75 1.81 -8.41 -10.78
C GLY A 75 2.30 -8.59 -9.36
N GLY A 76 2.74 -7.50 -8.73
CA GLY A 76 3.35 -7.60 -7.42
C GLY A 76 2.33 -7.73 -6.32
N GLY A 77 2.66 -8.54 -5.31
CA GLY A 77 1.91 -8.57 -4.09
C GLY A 77 0.51 -9.14 -4.15
N ASP A 78 0.17 -9.82 -5.23
CA ASP A 78 -1.19 -10.34 -5.37
C ASP A 78 -1.60 -11.22 -4.20
N LYS A 79 -0.66 -12.01 -3.69
CA LYS A 79 -0.98 -12.93 -2.60
C LYS A 79 -1.27 -12.20 -1.32
N GLU A 80 -0.54 -11.13 -1.06
CA GLU A 80 -0.71 -10.36 0.16
C GLU A 80 -1.91 -9.44 0.09
N ASN A 81 -2.40 -9.19 -1.10
CA ASN A 81 -3.49 -8.26 -1.27
C ASN A 81 -4.84 -8.87 -0.98
N LYS A 82 -4.85 -10.10 -0.57
CA LYS A 82 -6.10 -10.78 -0.25
C LYS A 82 -6.43 -10.58 1.20
N VAL A 83 -7.24 -9.61 1.46
CA VAL A 83 -7.70 -9.31 2.80
C VAL A 83 -9.13 -9.76 2.90
N GLU A 84 -9.30 -10.78 3.67
CA GLU A 84 -10.66 -11.32 3.88
C GLU A 84 -11.10 -11.19 5.29
#